data_2ff1d37fbafe846af4dca58a51b4e0f0
#
_entry.id   2ff1d37fbafe846af4dca58a51b4e0f0
#
_cell.length_a   1.000
_cell.length_b   1.000
_cell.length_c   1.000
_cell.angle_alpha   90.00
_cell.angle_beta   90.00
_cell.angle_gamma   90.00
#
_symmetry.space_group_name_H-M   'P 1'
#
loop_
_entity.id
_entity.type
_entity.pdbx_description
1 polymer ?
#
loop_
_entity_poly.entity_id
_entity_poly.type
_entity_poly.pdbx_seq_one_letter_code
_entity_poly.pdbx_strand_id
1 'polypeptide(L)'
;MKSSSRRLLFSMVTMIVCIAMLVGSTFAWFTDTSKSANNVIKPGRLDLEVTYTLDGENWHDLNGAENLFGDGLFEPGYTRVVAFKVRNNGSLAFKYKMSLDIISEKLGVNVAGENFALSDYLVASTAPAQDAGDVSFHRRVCT
;
A
#
# COMPACT_ATOMS: atom_id res chain seq x y z
N MET A 1 -60.45 24.25 60.05
CA MET A 1 -59.17 24.69 59.48
C MET A 1 -58.15 23.55 59.16
N LYS A 2 -58.37 22.26 59.45
CA LYS A 2 -57.41 21.15 59.13
C LYS A 2 -57.45 20.64 57.67
N SER A 3 -58.50 20.95 56.90
CA SER A 3 -58.65 20.44 55.53
C SER A 3 -57.85 21.25 54.47
N SER A 4 -57.75 22.57 54.66
CA SER A 4 -56.99 23.42 53.71
C SER A 4 -55.51 23.19 53.75
N SER A 5 -54.95 22.98 54.96
CA SER A 5 -53.52 22.73 55.08
C SER A 5 -53.07 21.40 54.42
N ARG A 6 -53.91 20.36 54.50
CA ARG A 6 -53.65 19.12 53.78
C ARG A 6 -53.67 19.24 52.28
N ARG A 7 -54.58 20.03 51.73
CA ARG A 7 -54.65 20.29 50.29
C ARG A 7 -53.45 21.10 49.79
N LEU A 8 -53.01 22.10 50.57
CA LEU A 8 -51.80 22.85 50.30
C LEU A 8 -50.55 21.96 50.33
N LEU A 9 -50.47 21.04 51.29
CA LEU A 9 -49.36 20.12 51.41
C LEU A 9 -49.26 19.14 50.21
N PHE A 10 -50.41 18.58 49.80
CA PHE A 10 -50.48 17.74 48.60
C PHE A 10 -50.09 18.49 47.34
N SER A 11 -50.54 19.75 47.13
CA SER A 11 -50.15 20.57 46.01
C SER A 11 -48.65 20.85 45.96
N MET A 12 -48.06 21.12 47.12
CA MET A 12 -46.62 21.36 47.23
C MET A 12 -45.79 20.12 46.88
N VAL A 13 -46.22 18.94 47.40
CA VAL A 13 -45.54 17.66 47.07
C VAL A 13 -45.68 17.34 45.61
N THR A 14 -46.84 17.51 45.00
CA THR A 14 -47.05 17.27 43.57
C THR A 14 -46.16 18.18 42.73
N MET A 15 -46.02 19.45 43.09
CA MET A 15 -45.15 20.39 42.41
C MET A 15 -43.68 19.96 42.42
N ILE A 16 -43.21 19.48 43.62
CA ILE A 16 -41.82 18.99 43.75
C ILE A 16 -41.60 17.75 42.87
N VAL A 17 -42.54 16.79 42.85
CA VAL A 17 -42.46 15.61 42.03
C VAL A 17 -42.43 15.98 40.54
N CYS A 18 -43.23 16.91 40.09
CA CYS A 18 -43.20 17.37 38.67
C CYS A 18 -41.86 17.99 38.28
N ILE A 19 -41.27 18.81 39.18
CA ILE A 19 -39.95 19.39 38.94
C ILE A 19 -38.88 18.30 38.88
N ALA A 20 -38.92 17.32 39.79
CA ALA A 20 -37.99 16.22 39.79
C ALA A 20 -38.05 15.35 38.49
N MET A 21 -39.26 15.14 37.96
CA MET A 21 -39.47 14.43 36.72
C MET A 21 -38.93 15.21 35.49
N LEU A 22 -39.12 16.52 35.48
CA LEU A 22 -38.59 17.38 34.42
C LEU A 22 -37.04 17.33 34.40
N VAL A 23 -36.42 17.49 35.55
CA VAL A 23 -34.96 17.43 35.68
C VAL A 23 -34.43 16.04 35.29
N GLY A 24 -35.09 14.98 35.79
CA GLY A 24 -34.70 13.61 35.49
C GLY A 24 -34.79 13.25 34.03
N SER A 25 -35.85 13.70 33.30
CA SER A 25 -35.99 13.48 31.87
C SER A 25 -34.92 14.22 31.06
N THR A 26 -34.51 15.41 31.50
CA THR A 26 -33.46 16.19 30.85
C THR A 26 -32.10 15.49 30.99
N PHE A 27 -31.77 14.97 32.14
CA PHE A 27 -30.53 14.22 32.35
C PHE A 27 -30.51 12.87 31.60
N ALA A 28 -31.64 12.17 31.51
CA ALA A 28 -31.72 10.92 30.76
C ALA A 28 -31.45 11.12 29.26
N TRP A 29 -31.82 12.26 28.69
CA TRP A 29 -31.53 12.58 27.29
C TRP A 29 -30.03 12.87 27.04
N PHE A 30 -29.32 13.43 28.04
CA PHE A 30 -27.88 13.73 27.90
C PHE A 30 -26.95 12.60 28.30
N THR A 31 -27.44 11.52 28.91
CA THR A 31 -26.64 10.35 29.31
C THR A 31 -26.64 9.20 28.31
N ASP A 32 -27.29 9.36 27.16
CA ASP A 32 -27.08 8.44 26.02
C ASP A 32 -25.73 8.77 25.36
N THR A 33 -24.67 8.58 26.09
CA THR A 33 -23.35 8.40 25.54
C THR A 33 -23.37 7.02 24.87
N SER A 34 -23.67 7.02 23.57
CA SER A 34 -23.32 5.88 22.74
C SER A 34 -21.82 5.63 22.91
N LYS A 35 -21.48 4.74 23.82
CA LYS A 35 -20.14 4.15 23.87
C LYS A 35 -20.01 3.35 22.59
N SER A 36 -19.61 4.00 21.52
CA SER A 36 -18.96 3.34 20.38
C SER A 36 -17.61 2.81 20.88
N ALA A 37 -17.70 1.87 21.81
CA ALA A 37 -16.56 1.11 22.27
C ALA A 37 -16.21 0.21 21.10
N ASN A 38 -15.15 0.53 20.39
CA ASN A 38 -14.43 -0.22 19.36
C ASN A 38 -14.33 0.45 17.99
N ASN A 39 -14.54 1.76 17.85
CA ASN A 39 -13.99 2.46 16.71
C ASN A 39 -12.47 2.67 16.91
N VAL A 40 -11.74 1.59 16.96
CA VAL A 40 -10.28 1.62 16.82
C VAL A 40 -10.02 1.79 15.33
N ILE A 41 -9.75 3.03 14.92
CA ILE A 41 -9.18 3.29 13.59
C ILE A 41 -7.79 2.67 13.62
N LYS A 42 -7.66 1.47 13.06
CA LYS A 42 -6.35 0.85 12.85
C LYS A 42 -5.75 1.50 11.61
N PRO A 43 -4.67 2.26 11.73
CA PRO A 43 -3.98 2.76 10.56
C PRO A 43 -3.52 1.56 9.75
N GLY A 44 -3.82 1.56 8.46
CA GLY A 44 -3.32 0.54 7.56
C GLY A 44 -1.80 0.71 7.39
N ARG A 45 -1.09 -0.39 7.30
CA ARG A 45 0.35 -0.43 7.00
C ARG A 45 0.54 -0.72 5.53
N LEU A 46 1.33 0.12 4.88
CA LEU A 46 1.86 -0.15 3.55
C LEU A 46 3.24 -0.77 3.71
N ASP A 47 3.42 -1.97 3.17
CA ASP A 47 4.69 -2.69 3.23
C ASP A 47 4.88 -3.46 1.92
N LEU A 48 5.82 -3.00 1.14
CA LEU A 48 6.14 -3.51 -0.19
C LEU A 48 7.49 -4.22 -0.15
N GLU A 49 7.48 -5.48 -0.52
CA GLU A 49 8.69 -6.28 -0.70
C GLU A 49 8.86 -6.55 -2.21
N VAL A 50 10.03 -6.23 -2.73
CA VAL A 50 10.38 -6.51 -4.12
C VAL A 50 11.61 -7.38 -4.16
N THR A 51 11.47 -8.56 -4.73
CA THR A 51 12.58 -9.49 -4.94
C THR A 51 12.80 -9.72 -6.42
N TYR A 52 14.02 -10.08 -6.80
CA TYR A 52 14.37 -10.37 -8.18
C TYR A 52 15.14 -11.68 -8.28
N THR A 53 15.12 -12.26 -9.45
CA THR A 53 15.94 -13.43 -9.78
C THR A 53 16.47 -13.34 -11.21
N LEU A 54 17.66 -13.92 -11.40
CA LEU A 54 18.33 -14.00 -12.70
C LEU A 54 18.35 -15.43 -13.26
N ASP A 55 18.10 -16.40 -12.42
CA ASP A 55 18.14 -17.85 -12.72
C ASP A 55 16.76 -18.52 -12.59
N GLY A 56 15.80 -17.84 -11.97
CA GLY A 56 14.47 -18.38 -11.71
C GLY A 56 14.35 -19.16 -10.40
N GLU A 57 15.45 -19.47 -9.74
CA GLU A 57 15.48 -20.29 -8.53
C GLU A 57 15.84 -19.46 -7.30
N ASN A 58 16.88 -18.63 -7.39
CA ASN A 58 17.38 -17.85 -6.26
C ASN A 58 16.81 -16.44 -6.28
N TRP A 59 16.04 -16.10 -5.25
CA TRP A 59 15.41 -14.79 -5.11
C TRP A 59 16.22 -13.91 -4.16
N HIS A 60 16.54 -12.71 -4.61
CA HIS A 60 17.29 -11.72 -3.87
C HIS A 60 16.44 -10.48 -3.64
N ASP A 61 16.68 -9.78 -2.54
CA ASP A 61 16.03 -8.50 -2.28
C ASP A 61 16.54 -7.45 -3.27
N LEU A 62 15.62 -6.69 -3.85
CA LEU A 62 15.96 -5.59 -4.76
C LEU A 62 16.62 -4.42 -4.02
N ASN A 63 16.36 -4.30 -2.72
CA ASN A 63 16.89 -3.23 -1.91
C ASN A 63 18.41 -3.38 -1.72
N GLY A 64 19.17 -2.51 -2.38
CA GLY A 64 20.65 -2.60 -2.41
C GLY A 64 21.21 -3.49 -3.50
N ALA A 65 20.41 -3.93 -4.46
CA ALA A 65 20.89 -4.65 -5.61
C ALA A 65 21.76 -3.75 -6.48
N GLU A 66 23.00 -4.15 -6.64
CA GLU A 66 23.94 -3.54 -7.60
C GLU A 66 24.03 -4.44 -8.82
N ASN A 67 24.14 -3.86 -10.01
CA ASN A 67 24.43 -4.57 -11.27
C ASN A 67 23.42 -5.70 -11.63
N LEU A 68 22.11 -5.42 -11.58
CA LEU A 68 21.06 -6.38 -12.00
C LEU A 68 21.30 -6.98 -13.38
N PHE A 69 21.89 -6.22 -14.29
CA PHE A 69 22.17 -6.67 -15.65
C PHE A 69 23.58 -7.24 -15.82
N GLY A 70 24.39 -7.23 -14.73
CA GLY A 70 25.75 -7.73 -14.73
C GLY A 70 26.76 -6.79 -15.39
N ASP A 71 28.04 -7.08 -15.20
CA ASP A 71 29.16 -6.28 -15.75
C ASP A 71 29.58 -6.77 -17.16
N GLY A 72 28.77 -7.60 -17.79
CA GLY A 72 29.06 -8.16 -19.10
C GLY A 72 28.93 -7.13 -20.23
N LEU A 73 29.73 -7.32 -21.27
CA LEU A 73 29.58 -6.56 -22.52
C LEU A 73 28.26 -6.93 -23.18
N PHE A 74 27.49 -5.90 -23.55
CA PHE A 74 26.29 -6.08 -24.34
C PHE A 74 26.68 -6.19 -25.82
N GLU A 75 26.64 -7.41 -26.34
CA GLU A 75 26.88 -7.68 -27.75
C GLU A 75 25.55 -7.72 -28.53
N PRO A 76 25.55 -7.44 -29.84
CA PRO A 76 24.37 -7.62 -30.67
C PRO A 76 23.78 -9.02 -30.53
N GLY A 77 22.47 -9.10 -30.24
CA GLY A 77 21.78 -10.37 -29.99
C GLY A 77 21.85 -10.87 -28.54
N TYR A 78 22.55 -10.17 -27.64
CA TYR A 78 22.53 -10.52 -26.22
C TYR A 78 21.18 -10.16 -25.59
N THR A 79 20.59 -11.11 -24.90
CA THR A 79 19.33 -10.91 -24.18
C THR A 79 19.52 -11.28 -22.70
N ARG A 80 19.14 -10.38 -21.81
CA ARG A 80 19.10 -10.63 -20.38
C ARG A 80 17.67 -10.59 -19.88
N VAL A 81 17.29 -11.58 -19.10
CA VAL A 81 15.98 -11.66 -18.46
C VAL A 81 16.15 -11.53 -16.97
N VAL A 82 15.38 -10.66 -16.37
CA VAL A 82 15.30 -10.49 -14.91
C VAL A 82 13.84 -10.66 -14.53
N ALA A 83 13.55 -11.56 -13.62
CA ALA A 83 12.21 -11.71 -13.08
C ALA A 83 12.10 -10.95 -11.76
N PHE A 84 11.00 -10.20 -11.61
CA PHE A 84 10.68 -9.48 -10.39
C PHE A 84 9.44 -10.06 -9.74
N LYS A 85 9.45 -10.17 -8.42
CA LYS A 85 8.32 -10.57 -7.61
C LYS A 85 8.00 -9.45 -6.64
N VAL A 86 6.77 -8.95 -6.73
CA VAL A 86 6.26 -7.91 -5.86
C VAL A 86 5.28 -8.51 -4.88
N ARG A 87 5.55 -8.37 -3.61
CA ARG A 87 4.73 -8.87 -2.51
C ARG A 87 4.23 -7.75 -1.63
N ASN A 88 2.97 -7.84 -1.27
CA ASN A 88 2.37 -6.94 -0.29
C ASN A 88 2.37 -7.62 1.08
N ASN A 89 3.23 -7.16 1.97
CA ASN A 89 3.27 -7.60 3.37
C ASN A 89 2.49 -6.66 4.30
N GLY A 90 1.88 -5.60 3.73
CA GLY A 90 1.04 -4.65 4.43
C GLY A 90 -0.42 -5.07 4.52
N SER A 91 -1.21 -4.23 5.17
CA SER A 91 -2.65 -4.40 5.33
C SER A 91 -3.48 -3.59 4.32
N LEU A 92 -2.84 -2.70 3.56
CA LEU A 92 -3.47 -1.86 2.56
C LEU A 92 -3.23 -2.41 1.15
N ALA A 93 -4.27 -2.41 0.33
CA ALA A 93 -4.11 -2.68 -1.09
C ALA A 93 -3.47 -1.47 -1.80
N PHE A 94 -2.57 -1.73 -2.75
CA PHE A 94 -1.94 -0.68 -3.54
C PHE A 94 -1.81 -1.11 -5.00
N LYS A 95 -1.62 -0.11 -5.85
CA LYS A 95 -1.22 -0.31 -7.25
C LYS A 95 0.23 0.14 -7.39
N TYR A 96 1.02 -0.61 -8.14
CA TYR A 96 2.39 -0.25 -8.43
C TYR A 96 2.60 -0.07 -9.94
N LYS A 97 3.59 0.72 -10.29
CA LYS A 97 4.11 0.88 -11.64
C LYS A 97 5.61 0.65 -11.59
N MET A 98 6.12 -0.13 -12.51
CA MET A 98 7.54 -0.33 -12.69
C MET A 98 7.96 0.42 -13.96
N SER A 99 9.04 1.18 -13.88
CA SER A 99 9.66 1.86 -15.01
C SER A 99 11.16 1.65 -14.95
N LEU A 100 11.78 1.62 -16.13
CA LEU A 100 13.22 1.61 -16.28
C LEU A 100 13.62 2.98 -16.83
N ASP A 101 14.41 3.72 -16.06
CA ASP A 101 14.86 5.05 -16.42
C ASP A 101 16.38 5.05 -16.61
N ILE A 102 16.88 5.69 -17.65
CA ILE A 102 18.29 5.86 -17.90
C ILE A 102 18.76 7.07 -17.07
N ILE A 103 19.51 6.81 -16.02
CA ILE A 103 20.01 7.86 -15.11
C ILE A 103 21.27 8.52 -15.68
N SER A 104 22.13 7.73 -16.31
CA SER A 104 23.39 8.20 -16.87
C SER A 104 23.83 7.26 -17.98
N GLU A 105 24.32 7.81 -19.07
CA GLU A 105 24.84 7.05 -20.18
C GLU A 105 26.15 7.66 -20.68
N LYS A 106 27.12 6.80 -20.98
CA LYS A 106 28.38 7.21 -21.61
C LYS A 106 28.31 6.86 -23.07
N LEU A 107 28.53 7.86 -23.91
CA LEU A 107 28.58 7.64 -25.36
C LEU A 107 29.75 6.72 -25.73
N GLY A 108 29.47 5.74 -26.53
CA GLY A 108 30.46 4.90 -27.20
C GLY A 108 30.85 5.48 -28.54
N VAL A 109 31.93 4.94 -29.14
CA VAL A 109 32.36 5.27 -30.51
C VAL A 109 32.30 4.00 -31.31
N ASN A 110 31.60 4.01 -32.45
CA ASN A 110 31.51 2.87 -33.34
C ASN A 110 32.77 2.74 -34.20
N VAL A 111 32.87 1.66 -34.97
CA VAL A 111 34.02 1.38 -35.83
C VAL A 111 34.22 2.47 -36.91
N ALA A 112 33.16 3.19 -37.28
CA ALA A 112 33.20 4.29 -38.23
C ALA A 112 33.64 5.63 -37.59
N GLY A 113 33.88 5.67 -36.28
CA GLY A 113 34.28 6.86 -35.53
C GLY A 113 33.10 7.76 -35.13
N GLU A 114 31.87 7.28 -35.22
CA GLU A 114 30.68 8.04 -34.83
C GLU A 114 30.28 7.71 -33.38
N ASN A 115 29.78 8.73 -32.67
CA ASN A 115 29.27 8.54 -31.33
C ASN A 115 27.90 7.84 -31.40
N PHE A 116 27.68 6.88 -30.50
CA PHE A 116 26.42 6.22 -30.30
C PHE A 116 26.07 6.11 -28.83
N ALA A 117 24.77 6.12 -28.55
CA ALA A 117 24.22 5.82 -27.25
C ALA A 117 23.73 4.34 -27.22
N LEU A 118 24.04 3.62 -26.15
CA LEU A 118 23.59 2.22 -26.00
C LEU A 118 22.08 2.14 -25.92
N SER A 119 21.45 3.15 -25.33
CA SER A 119 20.00 3.28 -25.21
C SER A 119 19.26 3.26 -26.54
N ASP A 120 19.88 3.72 -27.62
CA ASP A 120 19.29 3.75 -28.97
C ASP A 120 19.11 2.32 -29.55
N TYR A 121 19.88 1.37 -29.04
CA TYR A 121 19.90 -0.02 -29.52
C TYR A 121 19.29 -1.02 -28.54
N LEU A 122 19.06 -0.61 -27.28
CA LEU A 122 18.47 -1.47 -26.27
C LEU A 122 16.94 -1.46 -26.36
N VAL A 123 16.38 -2.65 -26.46
CA VAL A 123 14.93 -2.84 -26.38
C VAL A 123 14.60 -3.51 -25.07
N ALA A 124 13.87 -2.79 -24.20
CA ALA A 124 13.33 -3.34 -22.98
C ALA A 124 11.85 -3.72 -23.18
N SER A 125 11.50 -4.93 -22.80
CA SER A 125 10.12 -5.39 -22.80
C SER A 125 9.77 -6.01 -21.45
N THR A 126 8.50 -5.89 -21.06
CA THR A 126 7.97 -6.50 -19.83
C THR A 126 6.82 -7.43 -20.18
N ALA A 127 6.78 -8.60 -19.57
CA ALA A 127 5.67 -9.53 -19.67
C ALA A 127 5.25 -9.96 -18.26
N PRO A 128 3.93 -10.01 -17.97
CA PRO A 128 3.47 -10.57 -16.72
C PRO A 128 3.74 -12.07 -16.70
N ALA A 129 4.34 -12.58 -15.63
CA ALA A 129 4.40 -14.00 -15.36
C ALA A 129 3.14 -14.41 -14.60
N GLN A 130 2.42 -15.43 -15.07
CA GLN A 130 1.20 -15.91 -14.41
C GLN A 130 1.49 -16.72 -13.15
N ASP A 131 2.64 -17.41 -13.09
CA ASP A 131 3.11 -18.16 -11.91
C ASP A 131 4.63 -18.07 -11.76
N ALA A 132 5.11 -18.09 -10.52
CA ALA A 132 6.53 -18.03 -10.20
C ALA A 132 7.34 -19.21 -10.75
N GLY A 133 6.68 -20.28 -11.18
CA GLY A 133 7.29 -21.47 -11.80
C GLY A 133 7.35 -21.44 -13.32
N ASP A 134 6.71 -20.45 -13.94
CA ASP A 134 6.56 -20.40 -15.42
C ASP A 134 7.51 -19.39 -16.10
N VAL A 135 8.51 -18.91 -15.35
CA VAL A 135 9.55 -18.07 -15.93
C VAL A 135 10.54 -18.98 -16.67
N SER A 136 10.15 -19.38 -17.87
CA SER A 136 11.08 -20.06 -18.76
C SER A 136 12.05 -19.03 -19.33
N PHE A 137 13.26 -19.01 -18.79
CA PHE A 137 14.39 -18.22 -19.33
C PHE A 137 14.81 -18.78 -20.67
N HIS A 138 14.02 -18.52 -21.72
CA HIS A 138 14.37 -18.93 -23.07
C HIS A 138 15.36 -17.93 -23.62
N ARG A 139 16.63 -18.37 -23.75
CA ARG A 139 17.63 -17.71 -24.56
C ARG A 139 17.16 -17.79 -26.03
N ARG A 140 16.47 -16.77 -26.52
CA ARG A 140 16.24 -16.65 -27.95
C ARG A 140 17.55 -16.17 -28.58
N VAL A 141 18.25 -17.07 -29.22
CA VAL A 141 19.29 -16.70 -30.16
C VAL A 141 18.56 -16.28 -31.43
N CYS A 142 18.54 -14.99 -31.73
CA CYS A 142 18.13 -14.51 -33.04
C CYS A 142 19.21 -14.89 -34.02
N THR A 143 18.93 -15.84 -34.93
CA THR A 143 19.72 -16.14 -36.12
C THR A 143 19.37 -15.12 -37.21
#